data_69a960146851e574d6112bf71a9976ed
#
_entry.id   69a960146851e574d6112bf71a9976ed
#
_cell.length_a   1.000
_cell.length_b   1.000
_cell.length_c   1.000
_cell.angle_alpha   90.00
_cell.angle_beta   90.00
_cell.angle_gamma   90.00
#
_symmetry.space_group_name_H-M   'P 1'
#
loop_
_entity.id
_entity.type
_entity.pdbx_description
1 polymer ?
#
loop_
_entity_poly.entity_id
_entity_poly.type
_entity_poly.pdbx_seq_one_letter_code
_entity_poly.pdbx_strand_id
1 'polypeptide(L)'
;EVAAFDLKDGPAFLNDVTVTRDVAWFTNSQAAELYRVALGAGGVPTGAVQTIPLTGDWQQVAGFNANGIAATPDGQTLLVINSTTGILYAVDAATGEATAVDAGGALLTQGDGILLRGKTLWVVRNRVNEVVELRMAPNWLSGSVVATITDPDFDVPTTVAAQGSRLYAVNARFTTPPTPDTEYDIVLVDGR
;
A
#
# COMPACT_ATOMS: atom_id res chain seq x y z
N GLU A 1 13.23 -18.17 -11.35
CA GLU A 1 13.72 -17.32 -10.26
C GLU A 1 14.85 -16.43 -10.76
N VAL A 2 14.77 -15.14 -10.51
CA VAL A 2 15.80 -14.16 -10.90
C VAL A 2 16.73 -13.86 -9.74
N ALA A 3 16.15 -13.69 -8.52
CA ALA A 3 16.88 -13.49 -7.27
C ALA A 3 16.03 -13.94 -6.09
N ALA A 4 16.67 -14.37 -5.02
CA ALA A 4 16.08 -14.61 -3.71
C ALA A 4 16.92 -13.88 -2.67
N PHE A 5 16.25 -13.33 -1.66
CA PHE A 5 16.90 -12.57 -0.60
C PHE A 5 16.42 -13.08 0.76
N ASP A 6 17.36 -13.35 1.63
CA ASP A 6 17.07 -13.64 3.03
C ASP A 6 16.89 -12.33 3.78
N LEU A 7 15.80 -12.21 4.51
CA LEU A 7 15.59 -11.11 5.45
C LEU A 7 16.33 -11.42 6.75
N LYS A 8 16.65 -10.37 7.53
CA LYS A 8 17.19 -10.56 8.87
C LYS A 8 16.17 -11.28 9.76
N ASP A 9 16.66 -11.94 10.80
CA ASP A 9 15.83 -12.57 11.82
C ASP A 9 14.87 -11.56 12.47
N GLY A 10 13.62 -11.98 12.68
CA GLY A 10 12.59 -11.18 13.34
C GLY A 10 11.19 -11.41 12.77
N PRO A 11 10.17 -10.79 13.38
CA PRO A 11 8.83 -10.86 12.85
C PRO A 11 8.75 -10.24 11.44
N ALA A 12 8.28 -10.99 10.47
CA ALA A 12 8.14 -10.51 9.11
C ALA A 12 6.84 -11.03 8.49
N PHE A 13 6.04 -10.09 7.97
CA PHE A 13 4.95 -10.34 7.06
C PHE A 13 5.09 -9.33 5.91
N LEU A 14 5.77 -9.76 4.85
CA LEU A 14 5.86 -8.95 3.62
C LEU A 14 4.47 -8.85 3.02
N ASN A 15 4.01 -7.64 2.81
CA ASN A 15 2.65 -7.41 2.38
C ASN A 15 2.59 -6.86 0.95
N ASP A 16 3.02 -5.62 0.75
CA ASP A 16 2.89 -4.94 -0.53
C ASP A 16 4.25 -4.48 -1.06
N VAL A 17 4.28 -4.15 -2.36
CA VAL A 17 5.48 -3.70 -3.05
C VAL A 17 5.17 -2.53 -3.98
N THR A 18 6.04 -1.53 -3.95
CA THR A 18 6.07 -0.49 -4.98
C THR A 18 7.45 -0.41 -5.63
N VAL A 19 7.48 -0.12 -6.91
CA VAL A 19 8.72 -0.05 -7.69
C VAL A 19 8.90 1.37 -8.21
N THR A 20 10.04 1.96 -7.90
CA THR A 20 10.53 3.20 -8.51
C THR A 20 11.47 2.85 -9.69
N ARG A 21 12.12 3.86 -10.25
CA ARG A 21 13.04 3.66 -11.37
C ARG A 21 14.15 2.65 -11.07
N ASP A 22 14.68 2.66 -9.85
CA ASP A 22 15.91 1.99 -9.46
C ASP A 22 15.82 1.27 -8.10
N VAL A 23 14.61 1.20 -7.51
CA VAL A 23 14.40 0.57 -6.21
C VAL A 23 13.04 -0.12 -6.17
N ALA A 24 12.99 -1.33 -5.60
CA ALA A 24 11.77 -1.97 -5.11
C ALA A 24 11.67 -1.80 -3.59
N TRP A 25 10.52 -1.37 -3.11
CA TRP A 25 10.20 -1.15 -1.70
C TRP A 25 9.14 -2.13 -1.26
N PHE A 26 9.34 -2.76 -0.11
CA PHE A 26 8.40 -3.74 0.45
C PHE A 26 7.99 -3.32 1.86
N THR A 27 6.72 -3.50 2.19
CA THR A 27 6.21 -3.28 3.54
C THR A 27 6.34 -4.53 4.41
N ASN A 28 6.57 -4.33 5.73
CA ASN A 28 6.49 -5.36 6.75
C ASN A 28 5.35 -5.03 7.72
N SER A 29 4.27 -5.80 7.69
CA SER A 29 3.11 -5.55 8.56
C SER A 29 3.36 -5.88 10.03
N GLN A 30 4.40 -6.65 10.36
CA GLN A 30 4.69 -7.10 11.73
C GLN A 30 5.78 -6.30 12.43
N ALA A 31 6.57 -5.51 11.70
CA ALA A 31 7.62 -4.68 12.28
C ALA A 31 7.59 -3.26 11.71
N ALA A 32 8.09 -2.29 12.48
CA ALA A 32 8.19 -0.90 12.08
C ALA A 32 9.37 -0.69 11.11
N GLU A 33 9.28 -1.29 9.93
CA GLU A 33 10.33 -1.23 8.94
C GLU A 33 9.82 -1.48 7.52
N LEU A 34 10.56 -0.96 6.55
CA LEU A 34 10.44 -1.28 5.14
C LEU A 34 11.70 -2.02 4.68
N TYR A 35 11.56 -2.80 3.60
CA TYR A 35 12.72 -3.36 2.92
C TYR A 35 12.93 -2.65 1.59
N ARG A 36 14.19 -2.44 1.25
CA ARG A 36 14.63 -1.78 0.03
C ARG A 36 15.57 -2.69 -0.74
N VAL A 37 15.27 -2.92 -2.02
CA VAL A 37 16.12 -3.66 -2.96
C VAL A 37 16.47 -2.76 -4.13
N ALA A 38 17.75 -2.53 -4.35
CA ALA A 38 18.21 -1.75 -5.50
C ALA A 38 17.98 -2.54 -6.80
N LEU A 39 17.55 -1.84 -7.84
CA LEU A 39 17.31 -2.39 -9.17
C LEU A 39 18.34 -1.80 -10.16
N GLY A 40 19.00 -2.67 -10.90
CA GLY A 40 19.88 -2.30 -11.99
C GLY A 40 19.16 -2.18 -13.34
N ALA A 41 19.93 -2.20 -14.40
CA ALA A 41 19.40 -2.14 -15.76
C ALA A 41 18.38 -3.28 -16.02
N GLY A 42 17.24 -2.92 -16.63
CA GLY A 42 16.18 -3.88 -16.92
C GLY A 42 15.37 -4.31 -15.69
N GLY A 43 15.50 -3.61 -14.54
CA GLY A 43 14.77 -3.93 -13.30
C GLY A 43 15.32 -5.16 -12.57
N VAL A 44 16.54 -5.59 -12.90
CA VAL A 44 17.17 -6.73 -12.23
C VAL A 44 17.63 -6.32 -10.83
N PRO A 45 17.26 -7.05 -9.77
CA PRO A 45 17.72 -6.77 -8.41
C PRO A 45 19.24 -6.81 -8.31
N THR A 46 19.81 -5.84 -7.59
CA THR A 46 21.26 -5.74 -7.36
C THR A 46 21.56 -5.52 -5.88
N GLY A 47 22.59 -6.18 -5.38
CA GLY A 47 23.02 -6.03 -3.99
C GLY A 47 22.14 -6.75 -2.98
N ALA A 48 22.36 -6.42 -1.70
CA ALA A 48 21.63 -6.98 -0.58
C ALA A 48 20.36 -6.18 -0.26
N VAL A 49 19.42 -6.82 0.41
CA VAL A 49 18.26 -6.14 1.01
C VAL A 49 18.72 -5.17 2.09
N GLN A 50 18.21 -3.96 2.04
CA GLN A 50 18.40 -2.97 3.10
C GLN A 50 17.12 -2.84 3.92
N THR A 51 17.25 -2.87 5.23
CA THR A 51 16.15 -2.59 6.15
C THR A 51 16.16 -1.11 6.49
N ILE A 52 15.01 -0.45 6.33
CA ILE A 52 14.79 0.96 6.64
C ILE A 52 13.79 1.02 7.79
N PRO A 53 14.23 1.38 9.02
CA PRO A 53 13.33 1.50 10.15
C PRO A 53 12.34 2.66 9.94
N LEU A 54 11.08 2.43 10.29
CA LEU A 54 10.06 3.49 10.33
C LEU A 54 10.16 4.23 11.66
N THR A 55 10.30 5.55 11.60
CA THR A 55 10.46 6.45 12.74
C THR A 55 9.47 7.61 12.67
N GLY A 56 9.69 8.68 13.44
CA GLY A 56 8.81 9.86 13.45
C GLY A 56 7.43 9.55 14.03
N ASP A 57 6.38 9.91 13.31
CA ASP A 57 4.99 9.71 13.75
C ASP A 57 4.49 8.26 13.64
N TRP A 58 5.32 7.33 13.13
CA TRP A 58 4.91 5.95 12.91
C TRP A 58 4.40 5.27 14.19
N GLN A 59 3.23 4.66 14.13
CA GLN A 59 2.63 3.91 15.23
C GLN A 59 2.63 2.42 14.90
N GLN A 60 3.46 1.65 15.61
CA GLN A 60 3.43 0.19 15.56
C GLN A 60 2.52 -0.34 16.67
N VAL A 61 1.46 -1.03 16.28
CA VAL A 61 0.46 -1.58 17.21
C VAL A 61 0.29 -3.09 16.98
N ALA A 62 -0.51 -3.75 17.83
CA ALA A 62 -0.88 -5.15 17.58
C ALA A 62 -1.76 -5.26 16.33
N GLY A 63 -1.45 -6.20 15.45
CA GLY A 63 -2.17 -6.44 14.19
C GLY A 63 -1.32 -6.16 12.95
N PHE A 64 -1.99 -5.91 11.82
CA PHE A 64 -1.34 -5.58 10.56
C PHE A 64 -1.09 -4.07 10.49
N ASN A 65 0.19 -3.67 10.39
CA ASN A 65 0.57 -2.27 10.36
C ASN A 65 0.88 -1.81 8.93
N ALA A 66 2.16 -1.70 8.54
CA ALA A 66 2.50 -1.28 7.18
C ALA A 66 1.92 -2.27 6.16
N ASN A 67 1.00 -1.79 5.33
CA ASN A 67 0.31 -2.57 4.32
C ASN A 67 0.55 -1.94 2.94
N GLY A 68 -0.45 -1.40 2.28
CA GLY A 68 -0.29 -0.80 0.96
C GLY A 68 0.77 0.30 0.90
N ILE A 69 1.55 0.33 -0.16
CA ILE A 69 2.63 1.28 -0.39
C ILE A 69 2.60 1.84 -1.82
N ALA A 70 2.79 3.14 -1.96
CA ALA A 70 2.95 3.79 -3.25
C ALA A 70 4.03 4.87 -3.20
N ALA A 71 4.88 4.92 -4.21
CA ALA A 71 5.91 5.95 -4.32
C ALA A 71 5.37 7.20 -5.02
N THR A 72 5.80 8.37 -4.58
CA THR A 72 5.59 9.62 -5.32
C THR A 72 6.36 9.63 -6.64
N PRO A 73 5.97 10.45 -7.63
CA PRO A 73 6.61 10.44 -8.95
C PRO A 73 8.12 10.72 -8.95
N ASP A 74 8.62 11.44 -7.95
CA ASP A 74 10.04 11.71 -7.75
C ASP A 74 10.77 10.60 -6.98
N GLY A 75 10.01 9.64 -6.41
CA GLY A 75 10.53 8.54 -5.61
C GLY A 75 11.10 8.94 -4.25
N GLN A 76 10.92 10.19 -3.83
CA GLN A 76 11.49 10.68 -2.56
C GLN A 76 10.58 10.43 -1.36
N THR A 77 9.28 10.28 -1.59
CA THR A 77 8.30 10.00 -0.55
C THR A 77 7.56 8.69 -0.88
N LEU A 78 7.37 7.87 0.14
CA LEU A 78 6.53 6.68 0.08
C LEU A 78 5.25 6.96 0.87
N LEU A 79 4.09 6.79 0.25
CA LEU A 79 2.81 6.77 0.95
C LEU A 79 2.59 5.35 1.46
N VAL A 80 2.38 5.20 2.76
CA VAL A 80 2.20 3.90 3.42
C VAL A 80 0.95 3.96 4.30
N ILE A 81 0.02 3.03 4.09
CA ILE A 81 -1.16 2.90 4.96
C ILE A 81 -0.88 1.93 6.10
N ASN A 82 -1.21 2.35 7.33
CA ASN A 82 -1.26 1.43 8.46
C ASN A 82 -2.69 0.86 8.55
N SER A 83 -2.81 -0.43 8.29
CA SER A 83 -4.11 -1.12 8.20
C SER A 83 -4.91 -1.07 9.51
N THR A 84 -4.23 -1.22 10.64
CA THR A 84 -4.87 -1.29 11.96
C THR A 84 -5.30 0.09 12.47
N THR A 85 -4.41 1.09 12.39
CA THR A 85 -4.74 2.45 12.87
C THR A 85 -5.54 3.26 11.86
N GLY A 86 -5.45 2.91 10.58
CA GLY A 86 -6.05 3.67 9.49
C GLY A 86 -5.35 4.99 9.19
N ILE A 87 -4.15 5.18 9.70
CA ILE A 87 -3.35 6.38 9.44
C ILE A 87 -2.54 6.16 8.15
N LEU A 88 -2.65 7.10 7.23
CA LEU A 88 -1.77 7.20 6.07
C LEU A 88 -0.52 7.98 6.47
N TYR A 89 0.64 7.51 6.08
CA TYR A 89 1.92 8.16 6.33
C TYR A 89 2.61 8.56 5.04
N ALA A 90 3.26 9.72 5.06
CA ALA A 90 4.27 10.12 4.10
C ALA A 90 5.64 9.79 4.72
N VAL A 91 6.34 8.84 4.13
CA VAL A 91 7.63 8.33 4.62
C VAL A 91 8.75 8.84 3.72
N ASP A 92 9.75 9.48 4.28
CA ASP A 92 10.97 9.85 3.56
C ASP A 92 11.72 8.57 3.13
N ALA A 93 11.92 8.41 1.83
CA ALA A 93 12.49 7.18 1.26
C ALA A 93 13.98 6.99 1.62
N ALA A 94 14.69 8.03 2.03
CA ALA A 94 16.10 7.95 2.39
C ALA A 94 16.31 7.57 3.86
N THR A 95 15.43 8.03 4.75
CA THR A 95 15.59 7.93 6.20
C THR A 95 14.60 7.00 6.89
N GLY A 96 13.43 6.79 6.30
CA GLY A 96 12.32 6.08 6.94
C GLY A 96 11.52 6.93 7.93
N GLU A 97 11.80 8.25 8.00
CA GLU A 97 11.02 9.16 8.84
C GLU A 97 9.61 9.29 8.28
N ALA A 98 8.63 8.93 9.08
CA ALA A 98 7.22 8.94 8.73
C ALA A 98 6.53 10.16 9.36
N THR A 99 5.79 10.89 8.55
CA THR A 99 4.88 11.97 8.98
C THR A 99 3.45 11.53 8.72
N ALA A 100 2.57 11.64 9.73
CA ALA A 100 1.16 11.34 9.56
C ALA A 100 0.51 12.32 8.57
N VAL A 101 -0.20 11.79 7.59
CA VAL A 101 -0.92 12.58 6.60
C VAL A 101 -2.26 13.02 7.18
N ASP A 102 -2.54 14.32 7.14
CA ASP A 102 -3.88 14.83 7.46
C ASP A 102 -4.86 14.48 6.33
N ALA A 103 -5.69 13.49 6.56
CA ALA A 103 -6.74 13.06 5.62
C ALA A 103 -8.10 13.76 5.88
N GLY A 104 -8.09 14.96 6.48
CA GLY A 104 -9.31 15.69 6.84
C GLY A 104 -10.10 15.01 7.96
N GLY A 105 -9.42 14.31 8.87
CA GLY A 105 -10.02 13.54 9.95
C GLY A 105 -10.52 12.14 9.57
N ALA A 106 -10.37 11.73 8.31
CA ALA A 106 -10.72 10.38 7.89
C ALA A 106 -9.72 9.35 8.42
N LEU A 107 -10.22 8.29 9.06
CA LEU A 107 -9.45 7.10 9.41
C LEU A 107 -9.70 6.01 8.37
N LEU A 108 -8.62 5.55 7.74
CA LEU A 108 -8.65 4.55 6.69
C LEU A 108 -8.39 3.14 7.24
N THR A 109 -9.01 2.82 8.37
CA THR A 109 -8.89 1.50 9.00
C THR A 109 -9.26 0.39 8.02
N GLN A 110 -8.63 -0.79 8.16
CA GLN A 110 -8.72 -1.89 7.20
C GLN A 110 -8.12 -1.51 5.83
N GLY A 111 -7.30 -0.46 5.78
CA GLY A 111 -6.55 -0.07 4.59
C GLY A 111 -5.61 -1.18 4.16
N ASP A 112 -5.70 -1.56 2.90
CA ASP A 112 -4.93 -2.63 2.26
C ASP A 112 -4.13 -2.03 1.09
N GLY A 113 -4.20 -2.56 -0.11
CA GLY A 113 -3.50 -2.00 -1.25
C GLY A 113 -3.87 -0.54 -1.54
N ILE A 114 -2.91 0.23 -1.98
CA ILE A 114 -3.10 1.62 -2.38
C ILE A 114 -2.59 1.88 -3.79
N LEU A 115 -3.20 2.81 -4.50
CA LEU A 115 -2.79 3.22 -5.84
C LEU A 115 -2.67 4.74 -5.91
N LEU A 116 -1.49 5.23 -6.28
CA LEU A 116 -1.26 6.66 -6.54
C LEU A 116 -1.17 6.91 -8.04
N ARG A 117 -1.98 7.86 -8.54
CA ARG A 117 -1.90 8.34 -9.91
C ARG A 117 -2.04 9.86 -9.97
N GLY A 118 -0.97 10.54 -10.32
CA GLY A 118 -0.91 11.99 -10.22
C GLY A 118 -1.07 12.45 -8.77
N LYS A 119 -2.16 13.14 -8.46
CA LYS A 119 -2.51 13.57 -7.10
C LYS A 119 -3.72 12.82 -6.52
N THR A 120 -4.17 11.80 -7.19
CA THR A 120 -5.26 10.95 -6.70
C THR A 120 -4.67 9.68 -6.08
N LEU A 121 -5.05 9.42 -4.85
CA LEU A 121 -4.71 8.21 -4.11
C LEU A 121 -5.99 7.42 -3.86
N TRP A 122 -6.01 6.16 -4.26
CA TRP A 122 -7.06 5.21 -3.87
C TRP A 122 -6.52 4.30 -2.78
N VAL A 123 -7.32 4.12 -1.73
CA VAL A 123 -7.04 3.22 -0.61
C VAL A 123 -8.15 2.19 -0.55
N VAL A 124 -7.81 0.94 -0.74
CA VAL A 124 -8.75 -0.17 -0.56
C VAL A 124 -8.92 -0.42 0.93
N ARG A 125 -10.17 -0.45 1.40
CA ARG A 125 -10.54 -0.84 2.76
C ARG A 125 -11.22 -2.21 2.70
N ASN A 126 -10.40 -3.25 2.80
CA ASN A 126 -10.75 -4.60 2.39
C ASN A 126 -12.02 -5.17 3.06
N ARG A 127 -12.05 -5.27 4.39
CA ARG A 127 -13.15 -5.92 5.12
C ARG A 127 -14.44 -5.09 5.23
N VAL A 128 -14.41 -3.86 4.76
CA VAL A 128 -15.60 -3.00 4.67
C VAL A 128 -16.07 -2.80 3.23
N ASN A 129 -15.40 -3.47 2.26
CA ASN A 129 -15.76 -3.45 0.85
C ASN A 129 -15.85 -2.03 0.28
N GLU A 130 -14.81 -1.23 0.52
CA GLU A 130 -14.75 0.17 0.06
C GLU A 130 -13.43 0.47 -0.61
N VAL A 131 -13.47 1.39 -1.57
CA VAL A 131 -12.29 2.07 -2.10
C VAL A 131 -12.46 3.56 -1.85
N VAL A 132 -11.59 4.13 -1.02
CA VAL A 132 -11.60 5.56 -0.69
C VAL A 132 -10.67 6.29 -1.66
N GLU A 133 -11.22 7.31 -2.33
CA GLU A 133 -10.46 8.19 -3.21
C GLU A 133 -10.11 9.48 -2.46
N LEU A 134 -8.81 9.80 -2.40
CA LEU A 134 -8.29 11.03 -1.82
C LEU A 134 -7.62 11.89 -2.89
N ARG A 135 -7.82 13.20 -2.79
CA ARG A 135 -7.01 14.21 -3.50
C ARG A 135 -5.88 14.67 -2.60
N MET A 136 -4.66 14.34 -2.96
CA MET A 136 -3.45 14.67 -2.20
C MET A 136 -2.97 16.09 -2.51
N ALA A 137 -2.52 16.77 -1.45
CA ALA A 137 -1.83 18.06 -1.58
C ALA A 137 -0.45 17.89 -2.26
N PRO A 138 0.12 18.97 -2.80
CA PRO A 138 1.44 18.91 -3.47
C PRO A 138 2.58 18.38 -2.61
N ASN A 139 2.54 18.65 -1.30
CA ASN A 139 3.56 18.23 -0.34
C ASN A 139 3.36 16.83 0.23
N TRP A 140 2.29 16.13 -0.16
CA TRP A 140 1.92 14.78 0.30
C TRP A 140 1.55 14.64 1.79
N LEU A 141 1.57 15.75 2.55
CA LEU A 141 1.32 15.76 3.99
C LEU A 141 -0.16 15.96 4.35
N SER A 142 -1.00 16.21 3.36
CA SER A 142 -2.45 16.27 3.54
C SER A 142 -3.19 15.77 2.31
N GLY A 143 -4.46 15.42 2.52
CA GLY A 143 -5.38 15.03 1.46
C GLY A 143 -6.82 15.20 1.91
N SER A 144 -7.73 15.22 0.96
CA SER A 144 -9.16 15.23 1.26
C SER A 144 -9.84 14.05 0.58
N VAL A 145 -10.71 13.36 1.30
CA VAL A 145 -11.58 12.34 0.72
C VAL A 145 -12.53 13.01 -0.26
N VAL A 146 -12.51 12.55 -1.50
CA VAL A 146 -13.38 13.08 -2.57
C VAL A 146 -14.47 12.09 -2.95
N ALA A 147 -14.25 10.80 -2.70
CA ALA A 147 -15.25 9.75 -2.89
C ALA A 147 -14.98 8.54 -1.98
N THR A 148 -16.04 7.83 -1.63
CA THR A 148 -16.00 6.46 -1.13
C THR A 148 -16.80 5.62 -2.10
N ILE A 149 -16.14 4.67 -2.73
CA ILE A 149 -16.67 3.83 -3.78
C ILE A 149 -16.99 2.48 -3.18
N THR A 150 -18.20 2.01 -3.41
CA THR A 150 -18.66 0.66 -3.09
C THR A 150 -19.16 0.00 -4.35
N ASP A 151 -19.09 -1.32 -4.40
CA ASP A 151 -19.61 -2.10 -5.52
C ASP A 151 -20.29 -3.36 -4.95
N PRO A 152 -21.45 -3.77 -5.48
CA PRO A 152 -22.16 -4.97 -5.01
C PRO A 152 -21.34 -6.25 -5.22
N ASP A 153 -20.38 -6.23 -6.14
CA ASP A 153 -19.52 -7.37 -6.44
C ASP A 153 -18.23 -7.38 -5.60
N PHE A 154 -18.02 -6.41 -4.69
CA PHE A 154 -16.90 -6.46 -3.77
C PHE A 154 -17.05 -7.58 -2.74
N ASP A 155 -16.07 -8.47 -2.71
CA ASP A 155 -15.94 -9.54 -1.72
C ASP A 155 -14.51 -9.56 -1.15
N VAL A 156 -14.29 -8.67 -0.19
CA VAL A 156 -12.99 -8.38 0.43
C VAL A 156 -11.95 -8.01 -0.64
N PRO A 157 -12.13 -6.88 -1.35
CA PRO A 157 -11.13 -6.39 -2.29
C PRO A 157 -9.84 -6.04 -1.55
N THR A 158 -8.67 -6.31 -2.13
CA THR A 158 -7.38 -6.09 -1.47
C THR A 158 -6.52 -5.04 -2.14
N THR A 159 -6.60 -4.93 -3.44
CA THR A 159 -5.82 -3.93 -4.18
C THR A 159 -6.58 -3.44 -5.40
N VAL A 160 -6.15 -2.32 -5.95
CA VAL A 160 -6.71 -1.72 -7.16
C VAL A 160 -5.62 -1.40 -8.18
N ALA A 161 -5.99 -1.50 -9.44
CA ALA A 161 -5.17 -1.06 -10.56
C ALA A 161 -5.98 -0.20 -11.51
N ALA A 162 -5.33 0.73 -12.21
CA ALA A 162 -5.98 1.59 -13.19
C ALA A 162 -5.46 1.33 -14.60
N GLN A 163 -6.39 1.19 -15.55
CA GLN A 163 -6.10 1.13 -16.97
C GLN A 163 -6.91 2.21 -17.72
N GLY A 164 -6.22 3.20 -18.25
CA GLY A 164 -6.89 4.39 -18.80
C GLY A 164 -7.67 5.13 -17.73
N SER A 165 -8.98 5.28 -17.89
CA SER A 165 -9.89 5.86 -16.90
C SER A 165 -10.58 4.81 -16.02
N ARG A 166 -10.34 3.54 -16.25
CA ARG A 166 -10.99 2.44 -15.52
C ARG A 166 -10.18 2.04 -14.31
N LEU A 167 -10.86 1.74 -13.20
CA LEU A 167 -10.31 1.20 -11.98
C LEU A 167 -10.78 -0.25 -11.82
N TYR A 168 -9.89 -1.13 -11.42
CA TYR A 168 -10.16 -2.55 -11.21
C TYR A 168 -9.75 -2.92 -9.80
N ALA A 169 -10.62 -3.62 -9.06
CA ALA A 169 -10.33 -4.15 -7.74
C ALA A 169 -10.22 -5.68 -7.77
N VAL A 170 -9.30 -6.24 -7.01
CA VAL A 170 -9.11 -7.69 -6.89
C VAL A 170 -9.78 -8.18 -5.63
N ASN A 171 -10.75 -9.08 -5.74
CA ASN A 171 -11.40 -9.74 -4.61
C ASN A 171 -10.51 -10.89 -4.07
N ALA A 172 -10.08 -10.78 -2.82
CA ALA A 172 -9.32 -11.85 -2.15
C ALA A 172 -10.20 -12.80 -1.35
N ARG A 173 -11.46 -12.44 -1.09
CA ARG A 173 -12.47 -13.31 -0.46
C ARG A 173 -12.02 -13.94 0.86
N PHE A 174 -11.30 -13.17 1.71
CA PHE A 174 -10.73 -13.68 2.98
C PHE A 174 -11.76 -14.24 3.97
N THR A 175 -13.04 -13.97 3.76
CA THR A 175 -14.15 -14.54 4.54
C THR A 175 -14.60 -15.90 4.04
N THR A 176 -14.14 -16.32 2.84
CA THR A 176 -14.44 -17.62 2.23
C THR A 176 -13.27 -18.55 2.46
N PRO A 177 -13.43 -19.71 3.12
CA PRO A 177 -12.36 -20.68 3.25
C PRO A 177 -11.84 -21.11 1.87
N PRO A 178 -10.52 -21.00 1.60
CA PRO A 178 -9.98 -21.32 0.29
C PRO A 178 -10.04 -22.84 0.03
N THR A 179 -10.47 -23.19 -1.17
CA THR A 179 -10.44 -24.56 -1.71
C THR A 179 -9.77 -24.53 -3.08
N PRO A 180 -9.37 -25.68 -3.66
CA PRO A 180 -8.86 -25.72 -5.03
C PRO A 180 -9.81 -25.14 -6.09
N ASP A 181 -11.11 -25.13 -5.78
CA ASP A 181 -12.18 -24.65 -6.68
C ASP A 181 -12.68 -23.24 -6.30
N THR A 182 -12.02 -22.55 -5.36
CA THR A 182 -12.40 -21.18 -5.00
C THR A 182 -12.10 -20.24 -6.18
N GLU A 183 -13.15 -19.67 -6.72
CA GLU A 183 -13.02 -18.66 -7.79
C GLU A 183 -12.63 -17.30 -7.19
N TYR A 184 -11.65 -16.64 -7.82
CA TYR A 184 -11.25 -15.27 -7.54
C TYR A 184 -11.54 -14.42 -8.77
N ASP A 185 -11.95 -13.19 -8.56
CA ASP A 185 -12.38 -12.30 -9.61
C ASP A 185 -11.77 -10.89 -9.49
N ILE A 186 -11.91 -10.16 -10.57
CA ILE A 186 -11.51 -8.75 -10.67
C ILE A 186 -12.76 -7.96 -11.05
N VAL A 187 -13.11 -7.02 -10.19
CA VAL A 187 -14.27 -6.15 -10.36
C VAL A 187 -13.83 -4.89 -11.12
N LEU A 188 -14.53 -4.56 -12.22
CA LEU A 188 -14.46 -3.23 -12.80
C LEU A 188 -15.27 -2.29 -11.88
N VAL A 189 -14.57 -1.37 -11.24
CA VAL A 189 -15.22 -0.45 -10.30
C VAL A 189 -16.03 0.58 -11.07
N ASP A 190 -17.34 0.43 -11.04
CA ASP A 190 -18.30 1.37 -11.61
C ASP A 190 -18.69 2.41 -10.55
N GLY A 191 -18.66 3.68 -10.87
CA GLY A 191 -19.03 4.75 -9.92
C GLY A 191 -18.33 6.08 -10.17
N ARG A 192 -17.86 6.28 -11.38
CA ARG A 192 -17.26 7.55 -11.82
C ARG A 192 -18.12 8.27 -12.83
#